data_b08c90bd652270f08dd289e508e51355
#
_entry.id   b08c90bd652270f08dd289e508e51355
#
_cell.length_a   1.000
_cell.length_b   1.000
_cell.length_c   1.000
_cell.angle_alpha   90.00
_cell.angle_beta   90.00
_cell.angle_gamma   90.00
#
_symmetry.space_group_name_H-M   'P 1'
#
loop_
_entity.id
_entity.type
_entity.pdbx_description
1 polymer ?
#
loop_
_entity_poly.entity_id
_entity_poly.type
_entity_poly.pdbx_seq_one_letter_code
_entity_poly.pdbx_strand_id
1 'polypeptide(L)'
;MHDKIILEKQGDKMTNVIEGKLIADESDKYCIVVARFNEFIGSKLLSGALDTLTRHGVKEENIDVIWAPGAFEIPLICKRAAATKKYVAVITLGAVIKGSTPHFDYVSAEMSKGIAQVSLEYNVPIAFGVLTVDNIEQAIERAFCNCNTCNRITNTV
;
A
#
# COMPACT_ATOMS: atom_id res chain seq x y z
N MET A 1 -3.00 -11.22 16.74
CA MET A 1 -2.00 -10.19 16.48
C MET A 1 -1.01 -10.25 17.62
N HIS A 2 0.09 -10.94 17.43
CA HIS A 2 1.16 -11.04 18.41
C HIS A 2 2.27 -10.13 17.92
N ASP A 3 2.25 -8.90 18.45
CA ASP A 3 3.34 -7.96 18.23
C ASP A 3 4.60 -8.55 18.88
N LYS A 4 5.41 -9.23 18.07
CA LYS A 4 6.78 -9.56 18.49
C LYS A 4 7.64 -8.31 18.39
N ILE A 5 7.51 -7.46 19.38
CA ILE A 5 8.47 -6.38 19.62
C ILE A 5 9.79 -7.05 20.04
N ILE A 6 10.80 -6.99 19.18
CA ILE A 6 12.13 -7.50 19.49
C ILE A 6 12.96 -6.34 20.04
N LEU A 7 13.29 -6.43 21.30
CA LEU A 7 14.21 -5.52 21.99
C LEU A 7 15.64 -5.96 21.72
N GLU A 8 16.36 -5.30 20.81
CA GLU A 8 17.80 -5.44 20.69
C GLU A 8 18.50 -4.48 21.67
N LYS A 9 19.29 -5.03 22.58
CA LYS A 9 20.15 -4.25 23.45
C LYS A 9 21.44 -3.89 22.71
N GLN A 10 21.54 -2.69 22.18
CA GLN A 10 22.84 -2.10 21.83
C GLN A 10 23.47 -1.53 23.11
N GLY A 11 24.74 -1.88 23.35
CA GLY A 11 25.47 -1.62 24.58
C GLY A 11 25.35 -0.18 25.10
N ASP A 12 25.21 -0.06 26.42
CA ASP A 12 25.34 1.12 27.29
C ASP A 12 24.51 2.38 27.03
N LYS A 13 23.36 2.30 26.32
CA LYS A 13 22.37 3.37 26.31
C LYS A 13 21.03 2.87 26.86
N MET A 14 20.49 3.57 27.86
CA MET A 14 19.17 3.32 28.48
C MET A 14 18.00 3.68 27.56
N THR A 15 18.12 3.43 26.24
CA THR A 15 17.08 3.73 25.25
C THR A 15 16.60 2.41 24.64
N ASN A 16 15.31 2.10 24.78
CA ASN A 16 14.69 1.00 24.07
C ASN A 16 14.32 1.47 22.67
N VAL A 17 14.95 0.89 21.64
CA VAL A 17 14.58 1.11 20.23
C VAL A 17 13.69 -0.04 19.81
N ILE A 18 12.51 0.27 19.27
CA ILE A 18 11.55 -0.70 18.74
C ILE A 18 11.57 -0.56 17.22
N GLU A 19 12.05 -1.59 16.54
CA GLU A 19 12.11 -1.62 15.06
C GLU A 19 11.35 -2.83 14.55
N GLY A 20 10.60 -2.65 13.45
CA GLY A 20 9.95 -3.74 12.72
C GLY A 20 10.98 -4.57 11.95
N LYS A 21 10.74 -5.85 11.77
CA LYS A 21 11.52 -6.70 10.87
C LYS A 21 11.02 -6.53 9.44
N LEU A 22 11.96 -6.50 8.48
CA LEU A 22 11.66 -6.50 7.04
C LEU A 22 11.44 -7.93 6.49
N ILE A 23 10.88 -8.82 7.30
CA ILE A 23 10.59 -10.21 6.92
C ILE A 23 9.19 -10.52 7.40
N ALA A 24 8.32 -10.94 6.48
CA ALA A 24 6.97 -11.36 6.78
C ALA A 24 6.96 -12.72 7.53
N ASP A 25 5.99 -12.90 8.40
CA ASP A 25 5.73 -14.22 8.97
C ASP A 25 5.01 -15.11 7.92
N GLU A 26 5.25 -16.43 7.96
CA GLU A 26 4.70 -17.37 6.97
C GLU A 26 3.16 -17.38 6.87
N SER A 27 2.48 -16.98 7.94
CA SER A 27 1.01 -16.92 8.01
C SER A 27 0.43 -15.57 7.61
N ASP A 28 1.26 -14.57 7.41
CA ASP A 28 0.81 -13.20 7.13
C ASP A 28 0.17 -13.12 5.75
N LYS A 29 -1.05 -12.57 5.70
CA LYS A 29 -1.81 -12.36 4.47
C LYS A 29 -1.91 -10.88 4.16
N TYR A 30 -1.75 -10.57 2.89
CA TYR A 30 -1.76 -9.21 2.36
C TYR A 30 -2.89 -9.05 1.33
N CYS A 31 -3.50 -7.87 1.30
CA CYS A 31 -4.47 -7.51 0.27
C CYS A 31 -3.93 -6.34 -0.55
N ILE A 32 -3.90 -6.47 -1.87
CA ILE A 32 -3.56 -5.39 -2.78
C ILE A 32 -4.82 -4.93 -3.48
N VAL A 33 -5.18 -3.65 -3.33
CA VAL A 33 -6.32 -3.03 -4.01
C VAL A 33 -5.80 -2.13 -5.12
N VAL A 34 -6.11 -2.48 -6.37
CA VAL A 34 -5.57 -1.80 -7.57
C VAL A 34 -6.71 -1.11 -8.32
N ALA A 35 -6.55 0.18 -8.65
CA ALA A 35 -7.48 0.87 -9.54
C ALA A 35 -7.31 0.40 -10.98
N ARG A 36 -8.45 0.06 -11.63
CA ARG A 36 -8.47 -0.33 -13.05
C ARG A 36 -8.31 0.87 -13.98
N PHE A 37 -8.82 2.03 -13.58
CA PHE A 37 -8.60 3.26 -14.35
C PHE A 37 -7.11 3.59 -14.39
N ASN A 38 -6.56 3.89 -15.56
CA ASN A 38 -5.12 3.96 -15.84
C ASN A 38 -4.40 2.61 -15.62
N GLU A 39 -4.99 1.52 -16.08
CA GLU A 39 -4.54 0.13 -15.86
C GLU A 39 -3.08 -0.11 -16.25
N PHE A 40 -2.57 0.55 -17.28
CA PHE A 40 -1.15 0.47 -17.66
C PHE A 40 -0.21 0.84 -16.51
N ILE A 41 -0.52 1.93 -15.79
CA ILE A 41 0.24 2.35 -14.61
C ILE A 41 -0.04 1.41 -13.43
N GLY A 42 -1.32 1.08 -13.18
CA GLY A 42 -1.74 0.20 -12.10
C GLY A 42 -1.10 -1.18 -12.16
N SER A 43 -1.03 -1.79 -13.34
CA SER A 43 -0.41 -3.11 -13.55
C SER A 43 1.10 -3.08 -13.29
N LYS A 44 1.78 -1.98 -13.62
CA LYS A 44 3.21 -1.84 -13.34
C LYS A 44 3.48 -1.70 -11.83
N LEU A 45 2.66 -0.90 -11.14
CA LEU A 45 2.73 -0.77 -9.68
C LEU A 45 2.44 -2.11 -8.99
N LEU A 46 1.45 -2.86 -9.49
CA LEU A 46 1.13 -4.20 -8.98
C LEU A 46 2.30 -5.16 -9.13
N SER A 47 2.93 -5.19 -10.29
CA SER A 47 4.12 -6.03 -10.53
C SER A 47 5.25 -5.71 -9.53
N GLY A 48 5.50 -4.41 -9.26
CA GLY A 48 6.48 -3.99 -8.27
C GLY A 48 6.12 -4.38 -6.84
N ALA A 49 4.85 -4.28 -6.47
CA ALA A 49 4.37 -4.68 -5.15
C ALA A 49 4.49 -6.20 -4.93
N LEU A 50 4.13 -7.01 -5.92
CA LEU A 50 4.25 -8.47 -5.87
C LEU A 50 5.72 -8.90 -5.74
N ASP A 51 6.63 -8.34 -6.56
CA ASP A 51 8.07 -8.60 -6.47
C ASP A 51 8.62 -8.24 -5.08
N THR A 52 8.21 -7.09 -4.54
CA THR A 52 8.64 -6.64 -3.21
C THR A 52 8.16 -7.60 -2.11
N LEU A 53 6.88 -7.94 -2.07
CA LEU A 53 6.32 -8.85 -1.06
C LEU A 53 7.01 -10.22 -1.11
N THR A 54 7.20 -10.77 -2.30
CA THR A 54 7.86 -12.07 -2.50
C THR A 54 9.31 -12.05 -2.02
N ARG A 55 10.07 -10.98 -2.30
CA ARG A 55 11.45 -10.81 -1.80
C ARG A 55 11.53 -10.68 -0.28
N HIS A 56 10.47 -10.22 0.37
CA HIS A 56 10.37 -10.14 1.84
C HIS A 56 9.78 -11.42 2.47
N GLY A 57 9.64 -12.50 1.70
CA GLY A 57 9.25 -13.82 2.18
C GLY A 57 7.75 -14.10 2.17
N VAL A 58 6.91 -13.21 1.62
CA VAL A 58 5.48 -13.46 1.48
C VAL A 58 5.24 -14.50 0.39
N LYS A 59 4.50 -15.56 0.70
CA LYS A 59 4.09 -16.57 -0.28
C LYS A 59 2.98 -16.01 -1.18
N GLU A 60 3.01 -16.32 -2.47
CA GLU A 60 2.00 -15.84 -3.44
C GLU A 60 0.57 -16.19 -3.02
N GLU A 61 0.36 -17.38 -2.44
CA GLU A 61 -0.94 -17.83 -1.90
C GLU A 61 -1.48 -16.98 -0.74
N ASN A 62 -0.64 -16.14 -0.16
CA ASN A 62 -0.97 -15.22 0.92
C ASN A 62 -1.22 -13.78 0.43
N ILE A 63 -1.26 -13.58 -0.89
CA ILE A 63 -1.50 -12.28 -1.50
C ILE A 63 -2.82 -12.31 -2.27
N ASP A 64 -3.81 -11.55 -1.82
CA ASP A 64 -5.07 -11.36 -2.55
C ASP A 64 -5.02 -10.04 -3.32
N VAL A 65 -5.36 -10.04 -4.59
CA VAL A 65 -5.43 -8.85 -5.45
C VAL A 65 -6.89 -8.56 -5.79
N ILE A 66 -7.35 -7.33 -5.50
CA ILE A 66 -8.70 -6.85 -5.77
C ILE A 66 -8.62 -5.65 -6.72
N TRP A 67 -9.30 -5.74 -7.87
CA TRP A 67 -9.40 -4.65 -8.81
C TRP A 67 -10.59 -3.75 -8.49
N ALA A 68 -10.31 -2.48 -8.17
CA ALA A 68 -11.30 -1.43 -8.03
C ALA A 68 -11.60 -0.79 -9.39
N PRO A 69 -12.82 -0.33 -9.69
CA PRO A 69 -13.11 0.38 -10.94
C PRO A 69 -12.24 1.63 -11.13
N GLY A 70 -12.08 2.43 -10.09
CA GLY A 70 -11.26 3.63 -10.08
C GLY A 70 -10.69 3.92 -8.69
N ALA A 71 -9.95 5.02 -8.57
CA ALA A 71 -9.33 5.43 -7.32
C ALA A 71 -10.36 5.82 -6.24
N PHE A 72 -11.50 6.35 -6.66
CA PHE A 72 -12.56 6.79 -5.75
C PHE A 72 -13.20 5.62 -4.96
N GLU A 73 -13.21 4.41 -5.53
CA GLU A 73 -13.77 3.22 -4.90
C GLU A 73 -12.79 2.48 -3.98
N ILE A 74 -11.49 2.80 -4.04
CA ILE A 74 -10.46 2.16 -3.21
C ILE A 74 -10.80 2.17 -1.72
N PRO A 75 -11.21 3.30 -1.09
CA PRO A 75 -11.49 3.33 0.35
C PRO A 75 -12.57 2.35 0.78
N LEU A 76 -13.63 2.21 -0.01
CA LEU A 76 -14.70 1.26 0.30
C LEU A 76 -14.22 -0.19 0.24
N ILE A 77 -13.39 -0.51 -0.74
CA ILE A 77 -12.82 -1.86 -0.88
C ILE A 77 -11.85 -2.13 0.27
N CYS A 78 -11.00 -1.17 0.62
CA CYS A 78 -10.12 -1.28 1.79
C CYS A 78 -10.91 -1.51 3.08
N LYS A 79 -12.03 -0.79 3.28
CA LYS A 79 -12.91 -0.97 4.42
C LYS A 79 -13.46 -2.40 4.50
N ARG A 80 -13.93 -2.95 3.37
CA ARG A 80 -14.41 -4.33 3.30
C ARG A 80 -13.30 -5.35 3.55
N ALA A 81 -12.11 -5.15 2.98
CA ALA A 81 -10.96 -6.00 3.21
C ALA A 81 -10.54 -5.99 4.69
N ALA A 82 -10.38 -4.82 5.29
CA ALA A 82 -10.02 -4.65 6.70
C ALA A 82 -11.04 -5.28 7.66
N ALA A 83 -12.35 -5.16 7.35
CA ALA A 83 -13.43 -5.74 8.15
C ALA A 83 -13.36 -7.28 8.23
N THR A 84 -12.73 -7.95 7.26
CA THR A 84 -12.55 -9.42 7.30
C THR A 84 -11.56 -9.87 8.38
N LYS A 85 -10.70 -8.97 8.88
CA LYS A 85 -9.60 -9.28 9.81
C LYS A 85 -8.63 -10.36 9.30
N LYS A 86 -8.65 -10.61 7.99
CA LYS A 86 -7.85 -11.65 7.33
C LYS A 86 -6.43 -11.17 7.03
N TYR A 87 -6.26 -9.87 6.80
CA TYR A 87 -5.02 -9.29 6.31
C TYR A 87 -4.27 -8.53 7.40
N VAL A 88 -2.96 -8.71 7.44
CA VAL A 88 -2.07 -7.96 8.34
C VAL A 88 -1.82 -6.56 7.82
N ALA A 89 -1.91 -6.36 6.49
CA ALA A 89 -1.83 -5.05 5.85
C ALA A 89 -2.60 -5.04 4.53
N VAL A 90 -2.97 -3.82 4.09
CA VAL A 90 -3.57 -3.57 2.77
C VAL A 90 -2.65 -2.63 2.00
N ILE A 91 -2.49 -2.87 0.70
CA ILE A 91 -1.69 -2.02 -0.20
C ILE A 91 -2.64 -1.44 -1.25
N THR A 92 -2.65 -0.12 -1.41
CA THR A 92 -3.49 0.55 -2.41
C THR A 92 -2.64 1.04 -3.57
N LEU A 93 -3.03 0.71 -4.79
CA LEU A 93 -2.28 1.04 -6.01
C LEU A 93 -3.20 1.67 -7.07
N GLY A 94 -2.66 2.60 -7.82
CA GLY A 94 -3.36 3.27 -8.90
C GLY A 94 -2.70 4.57 -9.32
N ALA A 95 -3.35 5.31 -10.22
CA ALA A 95 -2.90 6.64 -10.59
C ALA A 95 -4.10 7.56 -10.84
N VAL A 96 -4.08 8.74 -10.22
CA VAL A 96 -4.97 9.86 -10.51
C VAL A 96 -4.12 10.92 -11.22
N ILE A 97 -4.43 11.13 -12.49
CA ILE A 97 -3.70 12.07 -13.35
C ILE A 97 -4.57 13.30 -13.53
N LYS A 98 -3.99 14.50 -13.33
CA LYS A 98 -4.72 15.75 -13.45
C LYS A 98 -5.19 15.99 -14.88
N GLY A 99 -6.49 16.21 -15.03
CA GLY A 99 -7.12 16.64 -16.26
C GLY A 99 -7.42 18.14 -16.25
N SER A 100 -8.24 18.58 -17.20
CA SER A 100 -8.61 19.99 -17.36
C SER A 100 -9.72 20.48 -16.40
N THR A 101 -10.28 19.56 -15.61
CA THR A 101 -11.39 19.89 -14.68
C THR A 101 -10.99 19.65 -13.22
N PRO A 102 -11.76 20.21 -12.23
CA PRO A 102 -11.52 19.99 -10.81
C PRO A 102 -11.71 18.55 -10.33
N HIS A 103 -12.13 17.63 -11.18
CA HIS A 103 -12.39 16.23 -10.84
C HIS A 103 -11.21 15.56 -10.14
N PHE A 104 -9.98 15.86 -10.58
CA PHE A 104 -8.75 15.39 -9.94
C PHE A 104 -8.70 15.71 -8.44
N ASP A 105 -9.04 16.94 -8.09
CA ASP A 105 -8.93 17.41 -6.70
C ASP A 105 -9.92 16.66 -5.79
N TYR A 106 -11.15 16.45 -6.26
CA TYR A 106 -12.17 15.72 -5.50
C TYR A 106 -11.81 14.24 -5.33
N VAL A 107 -11.39 13.57 -6.41
CA VAL A 107 -11.00 12.15 -6.34
C VAL A 107 -9.80 11.96 -5.44
N SER A 108 -8.76 12.79 -5.58
CA SER A 108 -7.53 12.67 -4.81
C SER A 108 -7.75 12.92 -3.33
N ALA A 109 -8.53 13.96 -2.98
CA ALA A 109 -8.83 14.33 -1.60
C ALA A 109 -9.64 13.25 -0.87
N GLU A 110 -10.76 12.82 -1.44
CA GLU A 110 -11.64 11.87 -0.77
C GLU A 110 -11.04 10.44 -0.76
N MET A 111 -10.30 10.06 -1.79
CA MET A 111 -9.59 8.78 -1.82
C MET A 111 -8.53 8.72 -0.73
N SER A 112 -7.65 9.70 -0.62
CA SER A 112 -6.57 9.72 0.38
C SER A 112 -7.11 9.81 1.81
N LYS A 113 -8.10 10.66 2.06
CA LYS A 113 -8.78 10.78 3.34
C LYS A 113 -9.50 9.48 3.73
N GLY A 114 -10.22 8.86 2.80
CA GLY A 114 -10.94 7.62 3.05
C GLY A 114 -10.00 6.47 3.39
N ILE A 115 -8.86 6.33 2.70
CA ILE A 115 -7.83 5.31 3.01
C ILE A 115 -7.28 5.52 4.43
N ALA A 116 -6.91 6.75 4.79
CA ALA A 116 -6.39 7.07 6.11
C ALA A 116 -7.44 6.77 7.22
N GLN A 117 -8.69 7.12 6.98
CA GLN A 117 -9.78 6.85 7.91
C GLN A 117 -9.98 5.35 8.15
N VAL A 118 -9.98 4.54 7.10
CA VAL A 118 -10.13 3.07 7.22
C VAL A 118 -8.97 2.46 8.00
N SER A 119 -7.74 2.91 7.75
CA SER A 119 -6.57 2.43 8.49
C SER A 119 -6.70 2.64 10.00
N LEU A 120 -7.14 3.83 10.40
CA LEU A 120 -7.34 4.17 11.83
C LEU A 120 -8.56 3.45 12.43
N GLU A 121 -9.68 3.37 11.69
CA GLU A 121 -10.94 2.74 12.15
C GLU A 121 -10.75 1.23 12.43
N TYR A 122 -10.02 0.54 11.57
CA TYR A 122 -9.83 -0.91 11.66
C TYR A 122 -8.50 -1.32 12.30
N ASN A 123 -7.66 -0.35 12.67
CA ASN A 123 -6.32 -0.60 13.22
C ASN A 123 -5.51 -1.58 12.34
N VAL A 124 -5.52 -1.34 11.02
CA VAL A 124 -4.77 -2.12 10.03
C VAL A 124 -3.92 -1.17 9.20
N PRO A 125 -2.63 -1.47 9.01
CA PRO A 125 -1.77 -0.67 8.15
C PRO A 125 -2.30 -0.67 6.71
N ILE A 126 -2.41 0.51 6.09
CA ILE A 126 -2.75 0.62 4.68
C ILE A 126 -1.68 1.43 3.96
N ALA A 127 -0.91 0.78 3.11
CA ALA A 127 0.12 1.44 2.31
C ALA A 127 -0.52 2.27 1.19
N PHE A 128 -0.20 3.56 1.14
CA PHE A 128 -0.71 4.49 0.14
C PHE A 128 0.21 4.52 -1.08
N GLY A 129 -0.08 3.67 -2.07
CA GLY A 129 0.64 3.58 -3.34
C GLY A 129 -0.14 4.13 -4.55
N VAL A 130 -1.16 4.98 -4.31
CA VAL A 130 -1.88 5.65 -5.40
C VAL A 130 -1.14 6.92 -5.78
N LEU A 131 -0.68 6.98 -7.03
CA LEU A 131 0.01 8.15 -7.56
C LEU A 131 -0.99 9.29 -7.82
N THR A 132 -0.65 10.51 -7.41
CA THR A 132 -1.38 11.73 -7.73
C THR A 132 -0.41 12.67 -8.45
N VAL A 133 -0.63 12.89 -9.74
CA VAL A 133 0.35 13.53 -10.63
C VAL A 133 -0.31 14.50 -11.60
N ASP A 134 0.47 15.47 -12.10
CA ASP A 134 -0.05 16.48 -13.02
C ASP A 134 -0.19 15.96 -14.46
N ASN A 135 0.63 14.98 -14.87
CA ASN A 135 0.64 14.43 -16.23
C ASN A 135 1.03 12.95 -16.24
N ILE A 136 0.90 12.33 -17.41
CA ILE A 136 1.19 10.91 -17.59
C ILE A 136 2.69 10.59 -17.47
N GLU A 137 3.58 11.49 -17.85
CA GLU A 137 5.02 11.34 -17.78
C GLU A 137 5.45 11.15 -16.33
N GLN A 138 4.92 11.96 -15.41
CA GLN A 138 5.18 11.82 -13.98
C GLN A 138 4.67 10.48 -13.44
N ALA A 139 3.53 9.98 -13.93
CA ALA A 139 3.01 8.66 -13.53
C ALA A 139 3.94 7.54 -14.00
N ILE A 140 4.42 7.62 -15.24
CA ILE A 140 5.35 6.65 -15.83
C ILE A 140 6.67 6.65 -15.03
N GLU A 141 7.27 7.80 -14.80
CA GLU A 141 8.51 7.91 -14.03
C GLU A 141 8.39 7.21 -12.67
N ARG A 142 7.30 7.45 -11.93
CA ARG A 142 7.10 6.88 -10.60
C ARG A 142 6.77 5.39 -10.62
N ALA A 143 6.05 4.93 -11.64
CA ALA A 143 5.66 3.53 -11.74
C ALA A 143 6.78 2.63 -12.27
N PHE A 144 7.68 3.17 -13.09
CA PHE A 144 8.75 2.41 -13.75
C PHE A 144 10.13 2.61 -13.09
N CYS A 145 10.29 3.60 -12.20
CA CYS A 145 11.53 3.79 -11.46
C CYS A 145 11.61 2.79 -10.29
N ASN A 146 12.49 1.83 -10.39
CA ASN A 146 12.65 0.72 -9.43
C ASN A 146 13.07 1.15 -8.00
N CYS A 147 13.38 2.43 -7.77
CA CYS A 147 14.05 2.85 -6.53
C CYS A 147 13.16 3.58 -5.51
N ASN A 148 12.02 4.18 -5.89
CA ASN A 148 11.29 5.05 -4.96
C ASN A 148 9.89 4.55 -4.56
N THR A 149 9.18 3.80 -5.41
CA THR A 149 7.85 3.29 -5.08
C THR A 149 7.97 2.00 -4.24
N CYS A 150 8.97 1.17 -4.53
CA CYS A 150 9.28 0.00 -3.71
C CYS A 150 9.67 0.40 -2.29
N ASN A 151 10.51 1.43 -2.10
CA ASN A 151 10.91 1.90 -0.77
C ASN A 151 9.75 2.47 0.07
N ARG A 152 8.68 2.98 -0.55
CA ARG A 152 7.49 3.41 0.21
C ARG A 152 6.62 2.25 0.63
N ILE A 153 6.52 1.21 -0.19
CA ILE A 153 5.77 -0.01 0.15
C ILE A 153 6.52 -0.78 1.23
N THR A 154 7.85 -0.91 1.14
CA THR A 154 8.68 -1.62 2.13
C THR A 154 8.74 -0.93 3.49
N ASN A 155 8.61 0.40 3.56
CA ASN A 155 8.64 1.14 4.82
C ASN A 155 7.26 1.23 5.51
N THR A 156 6.20 0.64 4.95
CA THR A 156 4.84 0.72 5.49
C THR A 156 4.32 -0.64 5.97
N VAL A 157 5.06 -1.72 5.68
CA VAL A 157 4.70 -3.11 6.07
C VAL A 157 5.52 -3.60 7.27
#